data_ada204087bd8fa6df8898e005abd0a05
#
_entry.id   ada204087bd8fa6df8898e005abd0a05
#
_cell.length_a   1.000
_cell.length_b   1.000
_cell.length_c   1.000
_cell.angle_alpha   90.00
_cell.angle_beta   90.00
_cell.angle_gamma   90.00
#
_symmetry.space_group_name_H-M   'P 1'
#
loop_
_entity.id
_entity.type
_entity.pdbx_description
1 polymer ?
#
loop_
_entity_poly.entity_id
_entity_poly.type
_entity_poly.pdbx_seq_one_letter_code
_entity_poly.pdbx_strand_id
1 'polypeptide(L)'
;MSHISSVIDQKYYTSELTPFFTEPSIVWGGFEALSFDRHAFAVPIRHNLTSLYRAATEHSLAARSRVDLVGRVRRVVAGTLSDGVPTLSIVASEMGLGPRTLQRRLSESGQSFQGIVDLARKGLALRLLRETELSLAEIAFLTGFSEQSGFTRTFKRWAGQTPRSYRLATSSVR
;
A
#
# COMPACT_ATOMS: atom_id res chain seq x y z
N MET A 1 9.33 -3.20 -37.90
CA MET A 1 8.25 -4.14 -37.51
C MET A 1 8.51 -4.55 -36.09
N SER A 2 7.85 -3.88 -35.17
CA SER A 2 8.20 -3.87 -33.75
C SER A 2 7.39 -4.90 -33.02
N HIS A 3 8.07 -5.78 -32.27
CA HIS A 3 7.48 -6.76 -31.38
C HIS A 3 6.72 -6.07 -30.25
N ILE A 4 5.40 -6.23 -30.23
CA ILE A 4 4.61 -6.09 -29.03
C ILE A 4 4.25 -7.51 -28.60
N SER A 5 5.15 -8.13 -27.84
CA SER A 5 4.88 -9.35 -27.10
C SER A 5 4.25 -8.91 -25.78
N SER A 6 2.94 -8.72 -25.79
CA SER A 6 2.18 -8.46 -24.58
C SER A 6 1.97 -9.78 -23.85
N VAL A 7 2.65 -9.93 -22.73
CA VAL A 7 2.37 -10.93 -21.71
C VAL A 7 0.99 -10.60 -21.14
N ILE A 8 -0.04 -11.24 -21.65
CA ILE A 8 -1.36 -11.24 -21.02
C ILE A 8 -1.29 -12.28 -19.92
N ASP A 9 -1.17 -11.79 -18.69
CA ASP A 9 -1.18 -12.61 -17.49
C ASP A 9 -2.52 -13.37 -17.41
N GLN A 10 -2.44 -14.68 -17.32
CA GLN A 10 -3.55 -15.65 -17.32
C GLN A 10 -4.56 -15.42 -16.16
N LYS A 11 -4.36 -14.41 -15.35
CA LYS A 11 -5.13 -14.12 -14.13
C LYS A 11 -6.40 -13.29 -14.36
N TYR A 12 -6.66 -12.83 -15.59
CA TYR A 12 -7.79 -11.96 -15.92
C TYR A 12 -8.83 -12.59 -16.87
N TYR A 13 -8.79 -13.91 -17.03
CA TYR A 13 -9.88 -14.62 -17.69
C TYR A 13 -11.05 -14.76 -16.72
N THR A 14 -11.89 -13.76 -16.66
CA THR A 14 -13.16 -13.86 -15.93
C THR A 14 -14.16 -14.58 -16.80
N SER A 15 -14.97 -15.44 -16.20
CA SER A 15 -16.04 -16.25 -16.78
C SER A 15 -17.10 -15.47 -17.59
N GLU A 16 -17.01 -14.14 -17.61
CA GLU A 16 -17.95 -13.26 -18.30
C GLU A 16 -17.69 -13.08 -19.80
N LEU A 17 -16.50 -13.47 -20.29
CA LEU A 17 -16.19 -13.40 -21.72
C LEU A 17 -16.48 -14.70 -22.50
N THR A 18 -16.82 -15.77 -21.78
CA THR A 18 -17.11 -17.09 -22.36
C THR A 18 -18.30 -17.12 -23.35
N PRO A 19 -19.34 -16.26 -23.25
CA PRO A 19 -20.44 -16.27 -24.23
C PRO A 19 -20.07 -15.71 -25.60
N PHE A 20 -18.92 -15.05 -25.74
CA PHE A 20 -18.53 -14.40 -27.00
C PHE A 20 -17.61 -15.26 -27.87
N PHE A 21 -17.20 -16.45 -27.40
CA PHE A 21 -16.33 -17.36 -28.15
C PHE A 21 -17.07 -18.66 -28.41
N THR A 22 -17.42 -18.86 -29.66
CA THR A 22 -18.08 -20.08 -30.14
C THR A 22 -17.11 -21.23 -30.42
N GLU A 23 -16.26 -21.56 -29.57
CA GLU A 23 -15.32 -22.70 -29.46
C GLU A 23 -13.91 -22.26 -29.10
N PRO A 24 -13.36 -22.67 -27.99
CA PRO A 24 -11.96 -22.43 -27.68
C PRO A 24 -11.12 -23.60 -28.23
N SER A 25 -10.69 -23.52 -29.47
CA SER A 25 -9.59 -24.37 -29.96
C SER A 25 -8.27 -23.66 -29.66
N ILE A 26 -7.84 -23.66 -28.40
CA ILE A 26 -6.49 -23.24 -28.07
C ILE A 26 -5.59 -24.46 -28.24
N VAL A 27 -5.00 -24.62 -29.39
CA VAL A 27 -3.89 -25.53 -29.64
C VAL A 27 -2.59 -24.77 -29.38
N TRP A 28 -1.87 -25.18 -28.37
CA TRP A 28 -0.52 -24.69 -28.12
C TRP A 28 0.40 -25.08 -29.28
N GLY A 29 0.87 -24.11 -30.04
CA GLY A 29 1.94 -24.36 -31.01
C GLY A 29 1.83 -23.72 -32.40
N GLY A 30 0.81 -22.93 -32.69
CA GLY A 30 0.74 -22.26 -33.98
C GLY A 30 -0.16 -21.03 -33.96
N PHE A 31 0.31 -19.94 -34.56
CA PHE A 31 -0.52 -18.73 -34.75
C PHE A 31 -1.55 -19.05 -35.87
N GLU A 32 -2.68 -19.61 -35.53
CA GLU A 32 -3.84 -19.58 -36.40
C GLU A 32 -4.69 -18.37 -36.07
N ALA A 33 -5.07 -17.65 -37.11
CA ALA A 33 -5.83 -16.42 -37.02
C ALA A 33 -7.18 -16.68 -36.34
N LEU A 34 -7.46 -15.93 -35.23
CA LEU A 34 -8.78 -15.90 -34.64
C LEU A 34 -9.77 -15.37 -35.67
N SER A 35 -10.63 -16.24 -36.17
CA SER A 35 -11.73 -15.88 -37.06
C SER A 35 -12.86 -15.34 -36.21
N PHE A 36 -13.09 -14.04 -36.28
CA PHE A 36 -14.22 -13.39 -35.61
C PHE A 36 -15.43 -13.37 -36.53
N ASP A 37 -16.58 -13.81 -36.06
CA ASP A 37 -17.84 -13.65 -36.76
C ASP A 37 -18.17 -12.16 -36.89
N ARG A 38 -18.27 -11.66 -38.12
CA ARG A 38 -18.60 -10.28 -38.45
C ARG A 38 -19.94 -9.81 -37.86
N HIS A 39 -20.85 -10.72 -37.60
CA HIS A 39 -22.18 -10.43 -37.06
C HIS A 39 -22.19 -10.29 -35.52
N ALA A 40 -21.21 -10.83 -34.81
CA ALA A 40 -21.07 -10.65 -33.35
C ALA A 40 -20.72 -9.19 -32.97
N PHE A 41 -20.18 -8.40 -33.89
CA PHE A 41 -19.86 -6.98 -33.69
C PHE A 41 -21.01 -6.00 -33.94
N ALA A 42 -22.19 -6.48 -34.34
CA ALA A 42 -23.37 -5.64 -34.58
C ALA A 42 -24.12 -5.23 -33.28
N VAL A 43 -23.76 -5.79 -32.14
CA VAL A 43 -24.24 -5.29 -30.84
C VAL A 43 -23.52 -3.97 -30.52
N PRO A 44 -24.20 -2.92 -30.04
CA PRO A 44 -23.58 -1.62 -29.81
C PRO A 44 -22.61 -1.63 -28.63
N ILE A 45 -21.45 -2.24 -28.83
CA ILE A 45 -20.32 -2.29 -27.88
C ILE A 45 -19.85 -0.88 -27.49
N ARG A 46 -20.12 0.13 -28.34
CA ARG A 46 -19.65 1.50 -28.13
C ARG A 46 -20.15 2.14 -26.83
N HIS A 47 -21.36 1.85 -26.38
CA HIS A 47 -21.90 2.42 -25.12
C HIS A 47 -21.35 1.74 -23.88
N ASN A 48 -21.04 0.46 -23.98
CA ASN A 48 -20.55 -0.30 -22.81
C ASN A 48 -19.06 -0.12 -22.59
N LEU A 49 -18.26 -0.06 -23.65
CA LEU A 49 -16.81 0.16 -23.56
C LEU A 49 -16.49 1.55 -22.96
N THR A 50 -17.24 2.59 -23.32
CA THR A 50 -17.02 3.93 -22.76
C THR A 50 -17.35 3.98 -21.28
N SER A 51 -18.41 3.32 -20.85
CA SER A 51 -18.78 3.26 -19.43
C SER A 51 -17.80 2.40 -18.62
N LEU A 52 -17.34 1.27 -19.16
CA LEU A 52 -16.31 0.42 -18.57
C LEU A 52 -14.97 1.15 -18.47
N TYR A 53 -14.57 1.85 -19.54
CA TYR A 53 -13.33 2.63 -19.54
C TYR A 53 -13.39 3.78 -18.53
N ARG A 54 -14.54 4.47 -18.44
CA ARG A 54 -14.76 5.52 -17.43
C ARG A 54 -14.72 4.94 -16.01
N ALA A 55 -15.43 3.85 -15.73
CA ALA A 55 -15.42 3.20 -14.44
C ALA A 55 -14.02 2.70 -14.05
N ALA A 56 -13.28 2.10 -14.97
CA ALA A 56 -11.90 1.66 -14.76
C ALA A 56 -10.96 2.84 -14.48
N THR A 57 -11.13 3.95 -15.22
CA THR A 57 -10.33 5.17 -15.03
C THR A 57 -10.65 5.84 -13.69
N GLU A 58 -11.91 5.97 -13.34
CA GLU A 58 -12.35 6.52 -12.06
C GLU A 58 -11.87 5.66 -10.88
N HIS A 59 -11.93 4.34 -11.02
CA HIS A 59 -11.42 3.41 -10.01
C HIS A 59 -9.89 3.51 -9.84
N SER A 60 -9.17 3.63 -10.95
CA SER A 60 -7.71 3.81 -10.96
C SER A 60 -7.30 5.15 -10.34
N LEU A 61 -8.00 6.23 -10.67
CA LEU A 61 -7.76 7.56 -10.09
C LEU A 61 -8.09 7.59 -8.59
N ALA A 62 -9.19 6.97 -8.18
CA ALA A 62 -9.56 6.85 -6.77
C ALA A 62 -8.57 5.99 -5.99
N ALA A 63 -8.05 4.92 -6.58
CA ALA A 63 -7.01 4.09 -5.98
C ALA A 63 -5.69 4.85 -5.83
N ARG A 64 -5.25 5.57 -6.85
CA ARG A 64 -4.06 6.44 -6.81
C ARG A 64 -4.19 7.53 -5.76
N SER A 65 -5.34 8.19 -5.68
CA SER A 65 -5.62 9.22 -4.66
C SER A 65 -5.58 8.66 -3.24
N ARG A 66 -6.05 7.42 -3.03
CA ARG A 66 -5.99 6.74 -1.72
C ARG A 66 -4.57 6.38 -1.32
N VAL A 67 -3.77 5.86 -2.25
CA VAL A 67 -2.35 5.55 -2.01
C VAL A 67 -1.57 6.83 -1.71
N ASP A 68 -1.85 7.91 -2.43
CA ASP A 68 -1.22 9.21 -2.18
C ASP A 68 -1.59 9.78 -0.80
N LEU A 69 -2.86 9.67 -0.39
CA LEU A 69 -3.30 10.12 0.93
C LEU A 69 -2.53 9.41 2.05
N VAL A 70 -2.47 8.07 2.02
CA VAL A 70 -1.75 7.28 3.02
C VAL A 70 -0.26 7.63 3.01
N GLY A 71 0.34 7.79 1.84
CA GLY A 71 1.73 8.21 1.69
C GLY A 71 2.01 9.60 2.28
N ARG A 72 1.09 10.54 2.08
CA ARG A 72 1.17 11.89 2.67
C ARG A 72 1.07 11.83 4.20
N VAL A 73 0.10 11.10 4.74
CA VAL A 73 -0.03 10.91 6.20
C VAL A 73 1.23 10.30 6.79
N ARG A 74 1.81 9.28 6.15
CA ARG A 74 3.06 8.66 6.62
C ARG A 74 4.22 9.66 6.65
N ARG A 75 4.35 10.52 5.65
CA ARG A 75 5.39 11.56 5.60
C ARG A 75 5.23 12.58 6.73
N VAL A 76 4.02 13.07 6.94
CA VAL A 76 3.72 14.01 8.03
C VAL A 76 4.04 13.38 9.38
N VAL A 77 3.52 12.17 9.64
CA VAL A 77 3.80 11.44 10.89
C VAL A 77 5.29 11.22 11.10
N ALA A 78 6.03 10.81 10.07
CA ALA A 78 7.47 10.57 10.19
C ALA A 78 8.26 11.86 10.45
N GLY A 79 7.84 12.99 9.89
CA GLY A 79 8.49 14.29 10.08
C GLY A 79 8.26 14.88 11.46
N THR A 80 7.12 14.58 12.10
CA THR A 80 6.76 15.14 13.42
C THR A 80 7.14 14.24 14.60
N LEU A 81 7.58 13.01 14.32
CA LEU A 81 7.85 12.04 15.38
C LEU A 81 8.98 12.45 16.33
N SER A 82 9.95 13.23 15.85
CA SER A 82 11.05 13.80 16.66
C SER A 82 10.55 14.82 17.70
N ASP A 83 9.47 15.51 17.40
CA ASP A 83 8.88 16.54 18.25
C ASP A 83 7.78 15.96 19.17
N GLY A 84 7.48 14.68 19.00
CA GLY A 84 6.47 13.93 19.72
C GLY A 84 5.53 13.17 18.80
N VAL A 85 4.67 12.36 19.41
CA VAL A 85 3.67 11.58 18.63
C VAL A 85 2.55 12.51 18.19
N PRO A 86 2.37 12.74 16.88
CA PRO A 86 1.32 13.63 16.41
C PRO A 86 -0.07 13.04 16.66
N THR A 87 -1.03 13.90 16.97
CA THR A 87 -2.43 13.51 17.04
C THR A 87 -3.08 13.48 15.66
N LEU A 88 -4.19 12.74 15.53
CA LEU A 88 -4.98 12.75 14.30
C LEU A 88 -5.40 14.17 13.88
N SER A 89 -5.71 15.03 14.85
CA SER A 89 -6.14 16.41 14.59
C SER A 89 -5.03 17.27 13.98
N ILE A 90 -3.80 17.13 14.50
CA ILE A 90 -2.63 17.86 13.98
C ILE A 90 -2.38 17.43 12.52
N VAL A 91 -2.31 16.14 12.26
CA VAL A 91 -2.05 15.62 10.90
C VAL A 91 -3.18 15.98 9.95
N ALA A 92 -4.44 15.93 10.38
CA ALA A 92 -5.56 16.31 9.56
C ALA A 92 -5.51 17.82 9.19
N SER A 93 -5.20 18.67 10.16
CA SER A 93 -5.05 20.12 9.93
C SER A 93 -3.95 20.41 8.92
N GLU A 94 -2.79 19.78 9.05
CA GLU A 94 -1.66 19.94 8.12
C GLU A 94 -2.00 19.48 6.69
N MET A 95 -2.93 18.56 6.56
CA MET A 95 -3.43 18.08 5.27
C MET A 95 -4.62 18.88 4.72
N GLY A 96 -5.09 19.93 5.45
CA GLY A 96 -6.28 20.69 5.08
C GLY A 96 -7.58 19.87 5.19
N LEU A 97 -7.62 18.88 6.09
CA LEU A 97 -8.76 17.98 6.29
C LEU A 97 -9.30 18.09 7.72
N GLY A 98 -10.60 17.82 7.88
CA GLY A 98 -11.14 17.55 9.21
C GLY A 98 -10.71 16.16 9.72
N PRO A 99 -10.51 15.99 11.07
CA PRO A 99 -10.09 14.70 11.65
C PRO A 99 -11.00 13.53 11.26
N ARG A 100 -12.32 13.73 11.28
CA ARG A 100 -13.31 12.72 10.90
C ARG A 100 -13.19 12.33 9.43
N THR A 101 -12.93 13.29 8.54
CA THR A 101 -12.72 13.04 7.11
C THR A 101 -11.44 12.24 6.88
N LEU A 102 -10.34 12.60 7.56
CA LEU A 102 -9.09 11.87 7.47
C LEU A 102 -9.26 10.44 7.96
N GLN A 103 -9.88 10.25 9.14
CA GLN A 103 -10.12 8.91 9.70
C GLN A 103 -10.94 8.02 8.76
N ARG A 104 -12.03 8.56 8.20
CA ARG A 104 -12.87 7.84 7.22
C ARG A 104 -12.08 7.41 6.00
N ARG A 105 -11.32 8.33 5.38
CA ARG A 105 -10.52 8.03 4.18
C ARG A 105 -9.40 7.02 4.44
N LEU A 106 -8.79 7.05 5.62
CA LEU A 106 -7.81 6.02 6.02
C LEU A 106 -8.50 4.66 6.15
N SER A 107 -9.66 4.58 6.81
CA SER A 107 -10.43 3.35 6.92
C SER A 107 -10.86 2.79 5.56
N GLU A 108 -11.29 3.64 4.63
CA GLU A 108 -11.61 3.28 3.24
C GLU A 108 -10.39 2.70 2.48
N SER A 109 -9.18 3.03 2.95
CA SER A 109 -7.90 2.49 2.43
C SER A 109 -7.40 1.27 3.22
N GLY A 110 -8.21 0.72 4.13
CA GLY A 110 -7.81 -0.39 4.99
C GLY A 110 -6.73 -0.05 6.02
N GLN A 111 -6.53 1.25 6.31
CA GLN A 111 -5.51 1.73 7.25
C GLN A 111 -6.14 2.42 8.45
N SER A 112 -5.49 2.32 9.61
CA SER A 112 -5.81 3.14 10.77
C SER A 112 -4.71 4.17 11.00
N PHE A 113 -5.07 5.34 11.53
CA PHE A 113 -4.09 6.36 11.90
C PHE A 113 -3.08 5.82 12.92
N GLN A 114 -3.55 5.09 13.93
CA GLN A 114 -2.70 4.47 14.93
C GLN A 114 -1.72 3.46 14.31
N GLY A 115 -2.19 2.65 13.36
CA GLY A 115 -1.33 1.70 12.63
C GLY A 115 -0.21 2.41 11.84
N ILE A 116 -0.51 3.57 11.24
CA ILE A 116 0.51 4.39 10.55
C ILE A 116 1.53 4.95 11.54
N VAL A 117 1.08 5.46 12.68
CA VAL A 117 1.96 5.94 13.76
C VAL A 117 2.86 4.81 14.27
N ASP A 118 2.29 3.65 14.55
CA ASP A 118 3.03 2.48 15.04
C ASP A 118 4.09 2.01 14.03
N LEU A 119 3.79 2.02 12.74
CA LEU A 119 4.76 1.71 11.69
C LEU A 119 5.90 2.73 11.61
N ALA A 120 5.59 4.02 11.76
CA ALA A 120 6.61 5.08 11.77
C ALA A 120 7.53 4.95 12.99
N ARG A 121 6.95 4.73 14.18
CA ARG A 121 7.70 4.48 15.44
C ARG A 121 8.60 3.25 15.33
N LYS A 122 8.08 2.16 14.76
CA LYS A 122 8.86 0.94 14.49
C LYS A 122 10.05 1.23 13.57
N GLY A 123 9.81 1.91 12.46
CA GLY A 123 10.87 2.25 11.50
C GLY A 123 11.97 3.11 12.13
N LEU A 124 11.59 4.12 12.92
CA LEU A 124 12.53 4.97 13.64
C LEU A 124 13.32 4.15 14.68
N ALA A 125 12.65 3.31 15.47
CA ALA A 125 13.29 2.46 16.48
C ALA A 125 14.33 1.52 15.85
N LEU A 126 13.99 0.84 14.77
CA LEU A 126 14.90 -0.07 14.06
C LEU A 126 16.12 0.67 13.53
N ARG A 127 15.96 1.87 12.99
CA ARG A 127 17.05 2.71 12.50
C ARG A 127 17.96 3.13 13.65
N LEU A 128 17.42 3.70 14.73
CA LEU A 128 18.20 4.14 15.87
C LEU A 128 18.98 3.01 16.53
N LEU A 129 18.35 1.83 16.68
CA LEU A 129 19.03 0.65 17.23
C LEU A 129 20.21 0.17 16.38
N ARG A 130 20.12 0.34 15.07
CA ARG A 130 21.15 -0.12 14.13
C ARG A 130 22.27 0.91 13.90
N GLU A 131 21.90 2.20 13.88
CA GLU A 131 22.77 3.27 13.39
C GLU A 131 23.38 4.12 14.51
N THR A 132 22.92 3.96 15.76
CA THR A 132 23.37 4.77 16.88
C THR A 132 23.69 3.93 18.11
N GLU A 133 24.52 4.50 19.01
CA GLU A 133 24.84 3.93 20.32
C GLU A 133 23.92 4.48 21.44
N LEU A 134 22.81 5.12 21.09
CA LEU A 134 21.85 5.65 22.06
C LEU A 134 21.36 4.55 23.00
N SER A 135 21.16 4.88 24.25
CA SER A 135 20.57 3.98 25.23
C SER A 135 19.13 3.60 24.86
N LEU A 136 18.65 2.48 25.36
CA LEU A 136 17.26 2.07 25.13
C LEU A 136 16.24 3.05 25.71
N ALA A 137 16.62 3.79 26.77
CA ALA A 137 15.78 4.83 27.34
C ALA A 137 15.66 6.04 26.39
N GLU A 138 16.77 6.50 25.81
CA GLU A 138 16.77 7.58 24.82
C GLU A 138 15.98 7.20 23.58
N ILE A 139 16.17 5.97 23.07
CA ILE A 139 15.39 5.47 21.91
C ILE A 139 13.90 5.39 22.25
N ALA A 140 13.54 4.95 23.46
CA ALA A 140 12.16 4.95 23.91
C ALA A 140 11.57 6.36 23.83
N PHE A 141 12.27 7.34 24.40
CA PHE A 141 11.84 8.74 24.38
C PHE A 141 11.70 9.28 22.95
N LEU A 142 12.72 9.12 22.10
CA LEU A 142 12.72 9.58 20.71
C LEU A 142 11.64 8.92 19.85
N THR A 143 11.20 7.72 20.24
CA THR A 143 10.09 7.02 19.59
C THR A 143 8.73 7.30 20.23
N GLY A 144 8.67 8.27 21.18
CA GLY A 144 7.44 8.76 21.78
C GLY A 144 6.88 7.86 22.90
N PHE A 145 7.72 7.08 23.57
CA PHE A 145 7.34 6.35 24.76
C PHE A 145 7.77 7.12 26.02
N SER A 146 6.90 7.18 27.02
CA SER A 146 7.22 7.76 28.32
C SER A 146 8.17 6.90 29.15
N GLU A 147 8.22 5.58 28.85
CA GLU A 147 9.01 4.61 29.60
C GLU A 147 9.68 3.59 28.70
N GLN A 148 10.91 3.20 29.05
CA GLN A 148 11.66 2.15 28.38
C GLN A 148 10.93 0.78 28.43
N SER A 149 10.21 0.50 29.50
CA SER A 149 9.43 -0.73 29.67
C SER A 149 8.33 -0.87 28.63
N GLY A 150 7.59 0.21 28.38
CA GLY A 150 6.56 0.29 27.36
C GLY A 150 7.12 0.12 25.94
N PHE A 151 8.23 0.79 25.68
CA PHE A 151 8.98 0.62 24.43
C PHE A 151 9.41 -0.82 24.22
N THR A 152 10.06 -1.45 25.20
CA THR A 152 10.58 -2.81 25.11
C THR A 152 9.48 -3.82 24.80
N ARG A 153 8.33 -3.73 25.48
CA ARG A 153 7.16 -4.60 25.22
C ARG A 153 6.62 -4.42 23.82
N THR A 154 6.47 -3.16 23.40
CA THR A 154 5.93 -2.83 22.09
C THR A 154 6.89 -3.23 20.96
N PHE A 155 8.17 -2.98 21.11
CA PHE A 155 9.18 -3.38 20.16
C PHE A 155 9.24 -4.91 19.98
N LYS A 156 9.17 -5.68 21.08
CA LYS A 156 9.12 -7.14 21.02
C LYS A 156 7.90 -7.61 20.23
N ARG A 157 6.75 -6.95 20.38
CA ARG A 157 5.55 -7.25 19.56
C ARG A 157 5.77 -6.93 18.07
N TRP A 158 6.48 -5.84 17.76
CA TRP A 158 6.74 -5.42 16.38
C TRP A 158 7.80 -6.25 15.66
N ALA A 159 8.87 -6.65 16.36
CA ALA A 159 10.08 -7.23 15.79
C ALA A 159 10.28 -8.71 16.18
N GLY A 160 9.43 -9.27 17.04
CA GLY A 160 9.57 -10.66 17.53
C GLY A 160 10.66 -10.86 18.57
N GLN A 161 11.52 -9.86 18.80
CA GLN A 161 12.65 -9.93 19.72
C GLN A 161 12.82 -8.62 20.50
N THR A 162 13.63 -8.67 21.56
CA THR A 162 13.87 -7.45 22.38
C THR A 162 14.75 -6.44 21.64
N PRO A 163 14.66 -5.13 21.98
CA PRO A 163 15.56 -4.12 21.40
C PRO A 163 17.04 -4.45 21.59
N ARG A 164 17.39 -4.99 22.77
CA ARG A 164 18.77 -5.39 23.08
C ARG A 164 19.25 -6.52 22.18
N SER A 165 18.44 -7.58 22.01
CA SER A 165 18.78 -8.70 21.10
C SER A 165 18.91 -8.21 19.67
N TYR A 166 18.01 -7.35 19.22
CA TYR A 166 18.07 -6.78 17.88
C TYR A 166 19.37 -5.99 17.65
N ARG A 167 19.77 -5.12 18.59
CA ARG A 167 21.03 -4.36 18.51
C ARG A 167 22.22 -5.29 18.40
N LEU A 168 22.34 -6.29 19.26
CA LEU A 168 23.45 -7.26 19.25
C LEU A 168 23.54 -7.99 17.90
N ALA A 169 22.41 -8.45 17.39
CA ALA A 169 22.37 -9.15 16.10
C ALA A 169 22.81 -8.26 14.93
N THR A 170 22.48 -6.96 14.97
CA THR A 170 22.84 -6.02 13.89
C THR A 170 24.26 -5.45 14.02
N SER A 171 24.83 -5.39 15.23
CA SER A 171 26.22 -4.97 15.46
C SER A 171 27.22 -6.03 15.02
N SER A 172 26.85 -7.32 15.00
CA SER A 172 27.72 -8.42 14.58
C SER A 172 27.94 -8.51 13.05
N VAL A 173 27.25 -7.68 12.27
CA VAL A 173 27.31 -7.69 10.80
C VAL A 173 28.17 -6.53 10.25
N ARG A 174 28.72 -5.70 11.13
CA ARG A 174 29.66 -4.63 10.78
C ARG A 174 31.12 -5.10 10.97
#